data_d225324401a7cab2f271494e1b90e514
#
_entry.id   d225324401a7cab2f271494e1b90e514
#
_cell.length_a   1.000
_cell.length_b   1.000
_cell.length_c   1.000
_cell.angle_alpha   90.00
_cell.angle_beta   90.00
_cell.angle_gamma   90.00
#
_symmetry.space_group_name_H-M   'P 1'
#
loop_
_entity.id
_entity.type
_entity.pdbx_description
1 polymer ?
#
loop_
_entity_poly.entity_id
_entity_poly.type
_entity_poly.pdbx_seq_one_letter_code
_entity_poly.pdbx_strand_id
1 'polypeptide(L)'
;MTGFQLTKFYKEGEIMIGKSVPRVDAYEKVTGKAKFTDDLVPPRCLVAKVLHATIGNGIVKSIDTSEAEALEGVVKVVTFYDVPDHCYPTPGHPWSVELAHQDVADRNLLTGRVRYYGCLLYTS
;
A
#
# COMPACT_ATOMS: atom_id res chain seq x y z
N MET A 1 20.10 -12.55 1.69
CA MET A 1 19.83 -11.23 2.31
C MET A 1 21.15 -10.61 2.68
N THR A 2 21.73 -9.84 1.77
CA THR A 2 23.00 -9.14 2.02
C THR A 2 22.67 -7.81 2.70
N GLY A 3 22.98 -7.73 3.99
CA GLY A 3 22.82 -6.51 4.77
C GLY A 3 23.60 -5.37 4.13
N PHE A 4 22.90 -4.34 3.74
CA PHE A 4 23.50 -3.11 3.26
C PHE A 4 24.23 -2.48 4.44
N GLN A 5 25.57 -2.52 4.43
CA GLN A 5 26.38 -1.89 5.46
C GLN A 5 26.39 -0.37 5.24
N LEU A 6 25.53 0.35 5.95
CA LEU A 6 25.54 1.81 6.06
C LEU A 6 26.87 2.36 6.65
N THR A 7 27.65 1.51 7.28
CA THR A 7 28.93 1.84 7.95
C THR A 7 30.04 2.31 7.02
N LYS A 8 29.87 2.23 5.70
CA LYS A 8 30.94 2.61 4.74
C LYS A 8 31.08 4.14 4.56
N PHE A 9 30.10 4.92 4.99
CA PHE A 9 30.08 6.37 4.75
C PHE A 9 30.35 7.22 6.00
N TYR A 10 30.23 6.66 7.19
CA TYR A 10 30.38 7.41 8.43
C TYR A 10 31.12 6.59 9.48
N LYS A 11 32.12 7.22 10.13
CA LYS A 11 32.74 6.66 11.33
C LYS A 11 31.86 6.97 12.54
N GLU A 12 31.65 6.01 13.42
CA GLU A 12 30.97 6.25 14.69
C GLU A 12 31.60 7.42 15.44
N GLY A 13 30.75 8.38 15.90
CA GLY A 13 31.20 9.57 16.62
C GLY A 13 31.55 10.78 15.74
N GLU A 14 31.39 10.72 14.43
CA GLU A 14 31.67 11.88 13.58
C GLU A 14 30.51 12.87 13.57
N ILE A 15 30.80 14.14 13.94
CA ILE A 15 29.80 15.22 13.90
C ILE A 15 29.55 15.61 12.46
N MET A 16 28.32 15.44 12.00
CA MET A 16 27.91 15.76 10.63
C MET A 16 27.42 17.18 10.43
N ILE A 17 27.18 17.92 11.50
CA ILE A 17 26.70 19.30 11.44
C ILE A 17 27.74 20.18 10.76
N GLY A 18 27.32 20.93 9.74
CA GLY A 18 28.20 21.81 8.96
C GLY A 18 29.03 21.13 7.87
N LYS A 19 28.89 19.81 7.66
CA LYS A 19 29.54 19.07 6.58
C LYS A 19 28.56 18.82 5.43
N SER A 20 29.05 18.86 4.20
CA SER A 20 28.29 18.44 3.03
C SER A 20 28.29 16.92 2.96
N VAL A 21 27.15 16.33 3.25
CA VAL A 21 26.97 14.88 3.28
C VAL A 21 26.18 14.44 2.05
N PRO A 22 26.72 13.55 1.19
CA PRO A 22 25.96 13.05 0.05
C PRO A 22 24.79 12.16 0.52
N ARG A 23 23.65 12.23 -0.18
CA ARG A 23 22.56 11.30 0.06
C ARG A 23 23.01 9.86 -0.18
N VAL A 24 22.56 8.95 0.67
CA VAL A 24 22.91 7.52 0.60
C VAL A 24 22.50 6.86 -0.72
N ASP A 25 21.41 7.35 -1.32
CA ASP A 25 20.82 6.84 -2.57
C ASP A 25 21.21 7.67 -3.82
N ALA A 26 21.98 8.74 -3.65
CA ALA A 26 22.30 9.64 -4.75
C ALA A 26 23.09 8.97 -5.87
N TYR A 27 24.09 8.18 -5.53
CA TYR A 27 24.94 7.51 -6.51
C TYR A 27 24.16 6.53 -7.38
N GLU A 28 23.31 5.71 -6.76
CA GLU A 28 22.50 4.74 -7.50
C GLU A 28 21.49 5.41 -8.42
N LYS A 29 20.93 6.54 -7.98
CA LYS A 29 19.99 7.32 -8.79
C LYS A 29 20.65 7.97 -10.00
N VAL A 30 21.79 8.65 -9.82
CA VAL A 30 22.47 9.33 -10.92
C VAL A 30 23.15 8.37 -11.90
N THR A 31 23.45 7.17 -11.48
CA THR A 31 24.04 6.12 -12.34
C THR A 31 23.00 5.20 -12.98
N GLY A 32 21.71 5.38 -12.68
CA GLY A 32 20.62 4.53 -13.16
C GLY A 32 20.60 3.13 -12.56
N LYS A 33 21.30 2.91 -11.45
CA LYS A 33 21.33 1.61 -10.74
C LYS A 33 20.19 1.46 -9.71
N ALA A 34 19.58 2.57 -9.31
CA ALA A 34 18.45 2.54 -8.37
C ALA A 34 17.29 1.75 -8.98
N LYS A 35 16.71 0.86 -8.16
CA LYS A 35 15.54 0.08 -8.52
C LYS A 35 14.28 0.73 -7.96
N PHE A 36 13.30 0.94 -8.82
CA PHE A 36 11.98 1.43 -8.47
C PHE A 36 10.96 0.29 -8.52
N THR A 37 9.73 0.55 -8.12
CA THR A 37 8.67 -0.46 -8.05
C THR A 37 8.49 -1.20 -9.38
N ASP A 38 8.48 -0.48 -10.50
CA ASP A 38 8.29 -1.08 -11.83
C ASP A 38 9.48 -1.98 -12.25
N ASP A 39 10.69 -1.68 -11.78
CA ASP A 39 11.88 -2.51 -12.03
C ASP A 39 11.86 -3.81 -11.21
N LEU A 40 11.03 -3.88 -10.19
CA LEU A 40 10.92 -5.01 -9.26
C LEU A 40 9.74 -5.93 -9.58
N VAL A 41 8.91 -5.57 -10.56
CA VAL A 41 7.77 -6.40 -10.97
C VAL A 41 8.25 -7.74 -11.52
N PRO A 42 7.87 -8.87 -10.90
CA PRO A 42 8.27 -10.17 -11.40
C PRO A 42 7.60 -10.49 -12.75
N PRO A 43 8.25 -11.26 -13.61
CA PRO A 43 7.63 -11.72 -14.84
C PRO A 43 6.37 -12.55 -14.55
N ARG A 44 5.32 -12.36 -15.33
CA ARG A 44 4.01 -13.00 -15.16
C ARG A 44 3.27 -12.55 -13.88
N CYS A 45 3.52 -11.34 -13.43
CA CYS A 45 2.75 -10.74 -12.34
C CYS A 45 1.29 -10.53 -12.79
N LEU A 46 0.35 -10.84 -11.93
CA LEU A 46 -1.05 -10.49 -12.14
C LEU A 46 -1.25 -8.99 -11.96
N VAL A 47 -2.17 -8.44 -12.75
CA VAL A 47 -2.57 -7.04 -12.63
C VAL A 47 -3.90 -6.98 -11.89
N ALA A 48 -3.93 -6.28 -10.77
CA ALA A 48 -5.17 -6.04 -10.05
C ALA A 48 -5.86 -4.78 -10.55
N LYS A 49 -7.15 -4.87 -10.80
CA LYS A 49 -8.03 -3.72 -11.07
C LYS A 49 -9.02 -3.58 -9.94
N VAL A 50 -9.32 -2.35 -9.56
CA VAL A 50 -10.20 -2.05 -8.43
C VAL A 50 -11.47 -1.40 -8.93
N LEU A 51 -12.62 -1.90 -8.50
CA LEU A 51 -13.90 -1.23 -8.68
C LEU A 51 -14.15 -0.25 -7.53
N HIS A 52 -14.43 0.97 -7.90
CA HIS A 52 -14.75 2.06 -6.99
C HIS A 52 -16.27 2.34 -6.96
N ALA A 53 -16.75 2.77 -5.80
CA ALA A 53 -18.12 3.23 -5.66
C ALA A 53 -18.37 4.54 -6.44
N THR A 54 -19.50 4.61 -7.11
CA THR A 54 -19.96 5.79 -7.86
C THR A 54 -20.97 6.64 -7.09
N ILE A 55 -21.20 6.31 -5.81
CA ILE A 55 -22.08 7.06 -4.91
C ILE A 55 -21.30 7.53 -3.68
N GLY A 56 -21.74 8.61 -3.05
CA GLY A 56 -21.05 9.19 -1.90
C GLY A 56 -21.36 8.53 -0.56
N ASN A 57 -22.49 7.82 -0.45
CA ASN A 57 -22.88 7.11 0.78
C ASN A 57 -23.88 6.01 0.46
N GLY A 58 -23.70 4.85 1.04
CA GLY A 58 -24.62 3.72 0.82
C GLY A 58 -24.13 2.42 1.43
N ILE A 59 -24.94 1.39 1.24
CA ILE A 59 -24.63 0.02 1.61
C ILE A 59 -24.76 -0.84 0.37
N VAL A 60 -23.74 -1.61 0.06
CA VAL A 60 -23.77 -2.61 -1.01
C VAL A 60 -24.62 -3.77 -0.53
N LYS A 61 -25.75 -4.01 -1.21
CA LYS A 61 -26.67 -5.12 -0.89
C LYS A 61 -26.21 -6.44 -1.46
N SER A 62 -25.67 -6.40 -2.67
CA SER A 62 -25.15 -7.59 -3.38
C SER A 62 -24.14 -7.16 -4.43
N ILE A 63 -23.20 -8.04 -4.73
CA ILE A 63 -22.27 -7.92 -5.86
C ILE A 63 -22.42 -9.19 -6.68
N ASP A 64 -22.69 -9.02 -7.97
CA ASP A 64 -22.66 -10.12 -8.94
C ASP A 64 -21.30 -10.07 -9.65
N THR A 65 -20.51 -11.10 -9.47
CA THR A 65 -19.16 -11.24 -10.05
C THR A 65 -19.12 -12.17 -11.25
N SER A 66 -20.25 -12.80 -11.62
CA SER A 66 -20.33 -13.87 -12.60
C SER A 66 -19.78 -13.47 -13.98
N GLU A 67 -20.10 -12.27 -14.47
CA GLU A 67 -19.59 -11.77 -15.75
C GLU A 67 -18.08 -11.53 -15.69
N ALA A 68 -17.59 -10.97 -14.57
CA ALA A 68 -16.16 -10.71 -14.39
C ALA A 68 -15.34 -12.00 -14.29
N GLU A 69 -15.86 -13.01 -13.60
CA GLU A 69 -15.21 -14.30 -13.44
C GLU A 69 -15.22 -15.13 -14.74
N ALA A 70 -16.21 -14.89 -15.61
CA ALA A 70 -16.31 -15.55 -16.91
C ALA A 70 -15.36 -14.98 -17.98
N LEU A 71 -14.74 -13.82 -17.73
CA LEU A 71 -13.83 -13.19 -18.68
C LEU A 71 -12.51 -13.97 -18.77
N GLU A 72 -12.08 -14.22 -20.01
CA GLU A 72 -10.78 -14.84 -20.27
C GLU A 72 -9.65 -13.97 -19.72
N GLY A 73 -8.74 -14.58 -18.96
CA GLY A 73 -7.61 -13.90 -18.34
C GLY A 73 -7.85 -13.41 -16.91
N VAL A 74 -9.10 -13.46 -16.43
CA VAL A 74 -9.39 -13.19 -15.02
C VAL A 74 -9.03 -14.42 -14.19
N VAL A 75 -8.14 -14.24 -13.23
CA VAL A 75 -7.70 -15.32 -12.35
C VAL A 75 -8.61 -15.43 -11.12
N LYS A 76 -9.01 -14.29 -10.56
CA LYS A 76 -9.89 -14.25 -9.39
C LYS A 76 -10.52 -12.88 -9.25
N VAL A 77 -11.77 -12.86 -8.82
CA VAL A 77 -12.47 -11.67 -8.32
C VAL A 77 -12.53 -11.76 -6.80
N VAL A 78 -12.14 -10.70 -6.10
CA VAL A 78 -12.11 -10.63 -4.63
C VAL A 78 -13.04 -9.53 -4.16
N THR A 79 -14.04 -9.88 -3.39
CA THR A 79 -15.03 -8.97 -2.82
C THR A 79 -14.82 -8.77 -1.32
N PHE A 80 -15.61 -7.90 -0.69
CA PHE A 80 -15.55 -7.73 0.77
C PHE A 80 -16.03 -8.97 1.54
N TYR A 81 -16.66 -9.94 0.88
CA TYR A 81 -17.01 -11.24 1.50
C TYR A 81 -15.83 -12.20 1.59
N ASP A 82 -14.79 -11.98 0.77
CA ASP A 82 -13.62 -12.87 0.67
C ASP A 82 -12.46 -12.43 1.56
N VAL A 83 -12.53 -11.24 2.12
CA VAL A 83 -11.45 -10.68 2.96
C VAL A 83 -11.81 -10.75 4.44
N PRO A 84 -10.82 -10.87 5.34
CA PRO A 84 -11.06 -10.83 6.76
C PRO A 84 -11.71 -9.51 7.20
N ASP A 85 -12.68 -9.59 8.09
CA ASP A 85 -13.25 -8.43 8.77
C ASP A 85 -12.27 -7.93 9.84
N HIS A 86 -11.24 -7.24 9.39
CA HIS A 86 -10.20 -6.67 10.24
C HIS A 86 -10.07 -5.18 9.97
N CYS A 87 -10.13 -4.39 11.03
CA CYS A 87 -9.98 -2.95 10.94
C CYS A 87 -8.52 -2.52 11.08
N TYR A 88 -8.12 -1.60 10.24
CA TYR A 88 -6.78 -1.00 10.21
C TYR A 88 -6.85 0.48 10.58
N PRO A 89 -5.84 1.03 11.26
CA PRO A 89 -5.75 2.45 11.49
C PRO A 89 -5.46 3.21 10.18
N THR A 90 -5.94 4.44 10.12
CA THR A 90 -5.63 5.34 9.00
C THR A 90 -4.18 5.81 9.11
N PRO A 91 -3.34 5.69 8.07
CA PRO A 91 -1.99 6.25 8.08
C PRO A 91 -2.01 7.77 8.28
N GLY A 92 -1.06 8.29 9.02
CA GLY A 92 -0.84 9.73 9.18
C GLY A 92 -1.00 10.26 10.59
N HIS A 93 -1.46 9.46 11.52
CA HIS A 93 -1.39 9.83 12.93
C HIS A 93 -0.05 9.38 13.53
N PRO A 94 0.59 10.20 14.38
CA PRO A 94 1.79 9.78 15.08
C PRO A 94 1.43 8.63 16.03
N TRP A 95 2.25 7.59 16.02
CA TRP A 95 2.09 6.52 16.99
C TRP A 95 2.29 7.06 18.40
N SER A 96 1.39 6.73 19.31
CA SER A 96 1.47 7.13 20.71
C SER A 96 1.27 5.93 21.64
N VAL A 97 1.99 5.91 22.74
CA VAL A 97 1.79 4.95 23.83
C VAL A 97 0.57 5.28 24.67
N GLU A 98 0.08 6.51 24.58
CA GLU A 98 -1.11 6.97 25.31
C GLU A 98 -2.37 6.53 24.57
N LEU A 99 -3.26 5.81 25.24
CA LEU A 99 -4.52 5.29 24.68
C LEU A 99 -5.39 6.41 24.04
N ALA A 100 -5.37 7.61 24.61
CA ALA A 100 -6.12 8.75 24.10
C ALA A 100 -5.62 9.27 22.75
N HIS A 101 -4.38 8.94 22.35
CA HIS A 101 -3.73 9.40 21.14
C HIS A 101 -3.41 8.25 20.17
N GLN A 102 -3.93 7.05 20.44
CA GLN A 102 -3.74 5.93 19.52
C GLN A 102 -4.62 6.11 18.28
N ASP A 103 -4.12 5.58 17.16
CA ASP A 103 -4.87 5.56 15.92
C ASP A 103 -6.16 4.75 16.05
N VAL A 104 -7.25 5.32 15.56
CA VAL A 104 -8.52 4.61 15.48
C VAL A 104 -8.47 3.62 14.31
N ALA A 105 -8.60 2.33 14.63
CA ALA A 105 -8.72 1.28 13.62
C ALA A 105 -10.17 1.21 13.13
N ASP A 106 -10.50 2.00 12.11
CA ASP A 106 -11.85 2.14 11.57
C ASP A 106 -11.98 1.80 10.07
N ARG A 107 -10.90 1.35 9.45
CA ARG A 107 -10.87 1.01 8.02
C ARG A 107 -10.69 -0.47 7.77
N ASN A 108 -11.60 -1.02 7.00
CA ASN A 108 -11.49 -2.36 6.45
C ASN A 108 -10.75 -2.33 5.10
N LEU A 109 -10.14 -3.44 4.72
CA LEU A 109 -9.46 -3.59 3.44
C LEU A 109 -10.41 -3.40 2.26
N LEU A 110 -11.52 -4.11 2.29
CA LEU A 110 -12.68 -3.92 1.42
C LEU A 110 -13.92 -3.82 2.31
N THR A 111 -14.92 -3.05 1.88
CA THR A 111 -16.11 -2.85 2.68
C THR A 111 -17.37 -2.75 1.84
N GLY A 112 -18.47 -3.34 2.32
CA GLY A 112 -19.80 -3.13 1.78
C GLY A 112 -20.41 -1.78 2.19
N ARG A 113 -19.74 -0.99 3.07
CA ARG A 113 -20.19 0.34 3.47
C ARG A 113 -19.47 1.42 2.66
N VAL A 114 -20.18 2.06 1.77
CA VAL A 114 -19.70 3.22 1.01
C VAL A 114 -19.82 4.45 1.89
N ARG A 115 -18.71 5.13 2.17
CA ARG A 115 -18.65 6.35 2.99
C ARG A 115 -18.33 7.60 2.17
N TYR A 116 -17.77 7.44 0.97
CA TYR A 116 -17.41 8.52 0.05
C TYR A 116 -17.37 8.00 -1.38
N TYR A 117 -17.43 8.89 -2.34
CA TYR A 117 -17.24 8.57 -3.75
C TYR A 117 -15.84 7.99 -3.97
N GLY A 118 -15.74 6.85 -4.61
CA GLY A 118 -14.45 6.17 -4.83
C GLY A 118 -14.05 5.16 -3.76
N CYS A 119 -14.92 4.81 -2.78
CA CYS A 119 -14.66 3.68 -1.88
C CYS A 119 -14.37 2.40 -2.67
N LEU A 120 -13.42 1.59 -2.17
CA LEU A 120 -13.08 0.30 -2.75
C LEU A 120 -14.17 -0.72 -2.47
N LEU A 121 -14.74 -1.31 -3.51
CA LEU A 121 -15.80 -2.31 -3.42
C LEU A 121 -15.30 -3.72 -3.64
N TYR A 122 -14.51 -3.95 -4.71
CA TYR A 122 -13.86 -5.22 -4.98
C TYR A 122 -12.65 -5.05 -5.91
N THR A 123 -11.82 -6.10 -6.03
CA THR A 123 -10.69 -6.18 -6.94
C THR A 123 -10.79 -7.42 -7.83
N SER A 124 -10.31 -7.32 -9.06
CA SER A 124 -10.18 -8.42 -10.01
C SER A 124 -8.77 -8.47 -10.57
#